data_16928352d9ff3c71ad4af1ecf8ea0686
#
_entry.id   16928352d9ff3c71ad4af1ecf8ea0686
#
_cell.length_a   1.000
_cell.length_b   1.000
_cell.length_c   1.000
_cell.angle_alpha   90.00
_cell.angle_beta   90.00
_cell.angle_gamma   90.00
#
_symmetry.space_group_name_H-M   'P 1'
#
loop_
_entity.id
_entity.type
_entity.pdbx_description
1 polymer ?
#
loop_
_entity_poly.entity_id
_entity_poly.type
_entity_poly.pdbx_seq_one_letter_code
_entity_poly.pdbx_strand_id
1 'polypeptide(L)'
;MMMAMLAMVFTACKEDTTPQGGVDKNPTVKIETKSVEATSAVFTITATDATEVYFYCTDATATAEDIKTKGVKVSGSEATADNLQPETKYTAYALAVNGDKSAEAKAEFTTLEATELPFDGYQLDKLVSAVYRTDNEAVVGNYEVAFGNTTKLEWVGDMQVFIDFYNEADSDPINPVLPSGTYEPNSDYSAFSYSPSDSYVDIVVEGGELVSSPIMGTVTVERTGPTYTITVVGTLMLLDDMEFSARYTGTLQFVQGGTSAYEFFEEDFEVAADDAQMRYWGGWFYPFADDVGVEMFSGEFDDNGSMTSGYYVHISRVMMPKYADYNAEYVPLADGVYEVAMLPEANYCQPYTIEYGRIEDLFGDKHFVGTYITYVDGDTKRVAVITSGTMTVESSGDSYTITADFVAENGVKVKVNYSGKLIVGNLNDNDETEPERPYTTLTENHTYNFPVETKYTAFCIGEYMKKGFDLWFITIMAFNDQYPDGYGDMFTAEFVVEAGAPRDKMPTGTFNVAMEVKDRTMFPGIVDYAGSIFFTWYGDLTPDAEGYSSQIAPIVSGTVTVEEAEEGNYSFTFDLVDDGGNKITGQWTGGGEAIDLSAETAAPSAQPLSMRR
;
A
#
# COMPACT_ATOMS: atom_id res chain seq x y z
N MET A 1 37.02 7.79 -2.11
CA MET A 1 38.35 7.18 -1.84
C MET A 1 38.09 5.73 -1.52
N MET A 2 38.46 4.88 -2.44
CA MET A 2 38.12 3.46 -2.53
C MET A 2 38.75 2.69 -1.35
N MET A 3 37.96 2.00 -0.55
CA MET A 3 38.49 1.11 0.48
C MET A 3 38.10 -0.33 0.11
N ALA A 4 39.11 -1.10 -0.28
CA ALA A 4 38.99 -2.46 -0.75
C ALA A 4 38.61 -3.41 0.40
N MET A 5 37.52 -4.17 0.24
CA MET A 5 37.24 -5.36 1.05
C MET A 5 38.17 -6.49 0.66
N LEU A 6 38.91 -7.01 1.64
CA LEU A 6 39.74 -8.19 1.50
C LEU A 6 38.94 -9.40 2.02
N ALA A 7 38.35 -10.15 1.10
CA ALA A 7 37.74 -11.45 1.42
C ALA A 7 38.82 -12.49 1.68
N MET A 8 38.87 -13.08 2.87
CA MET A 8 39.67 -14.27 3.14
C MET A 8 38.82 -15.53 2.97
N VAL A 9 39.14 -16.24 1.90
CA VAL A 9 38.63 -17.59 1.66
C VAL A 9 39.36 -18.56 2.59
N PHE A 10 38.66 -19.26 3.46
CA PHE A 10 39.18 -20.40 4.19
C PHE A 10 38.82 -21.70 3.48
N THR A 11 39.83 -22.32 2.88
CA THR A 11 39.75 -23.70 2.36
C THR A 11 39.78 -24.68 3.54
N ALA A 12 38.75 -25.48 3.71
CA ALA A 12 38.69 -26.54 4.70
C ALA A 12 39.49 -27.77 4.23
N CYS A 13 40.60 -28.06 4.88
CA CYS A 13 41.20 -29.39 4.85
C CYS A 13 40.61 -30.22 5.98
N LYS A 14 40.01 -31.35 5.60
CA LYS A 14 39.56 -32.40 6.51
C LYS A 14 40.78 -33.23 6.91
N GLU A 15 41.17 -33.19 8.16
CA GLU A 15 42.00 -34.26 8.75
C GLU A 15 41.31 -34.82 9.99
N ASP A 16 41.11 -36.12 9.92
CA ASP A 16 40.60 -36.97 10.97
C ASP A 16 41.68 -37.12 12.03
N THR A 17 41.48 -36.62 13.25
CA THR A 17 42.28 -37.00 14.41
C THR A 17 41.41 -37.09 15.67
N THR A 18 41.44 -38.27 16.28
CA THR A 18 40.95 -38.66 17.60
C THR A 18 41.11 -37.56 18.67
N PRO A 19 40.19 -37.43 19.64
CA PRO A 19 40.26 -36.39 20.66
C PRO A 19 41.37 -36.68 21.66
N GLN A 20 42.48 -36.01 21.51
CA GLN A 20 43.47 -35.85 22.58
C GLN A 20 42.97 -34.75 23.51
N GLY A 21 42.85 -35.02 24.79
CA GLY A 21 42.36 -34.13 25.83
C GLY A 21 42.99 -32.75 25.72
N GLY A 22 42.15 -31.76 25.42
CA GLY A 22 42.56 -30.36 25.34
C GLY A 22 43.07 -29.92 26.70
N VAL A 23 44.31 -29.42 26.75
CA VAL A 23 44.81 -28.66 27.88
C VAL A 23 43.92 -27.45 28.03
N ASP A 24 43.17 -27.38 29.13
CA ASP A 24 42.29 -26.27 29.50
C ASP A 24 43.14 -24.99 29.60
N LYS A 25 43.22 -24.23 28.50
CA LYS A 25 43.98 -22.98 28.45
C LYS A 25 43.22 -21.88 29.16
N ASN A 26 43.93 -21.03 29.88
CA ASN A 26 43.35 -19.86 30.48
C ASN A 26 43.01 -18.84 29.34
N PRO A 27 41.76 -18.37 29.22
CA PRO A 27 41.44 -17.32 28.25
C PRO A 27 42.14 -16.02 28.62
N THR A 28 42.38 -15.17 27.65
CA THR A 28 42.79 -13.78 27.87
C THR A 28 41.86 -12.86 27.13
N VAL A 29 41.69 -11.64 27.63
CA VAL A 29 40.89 -10.59 26.96
C VAL A 29 41.51 -9.23 27.18
N LYS A 30 41.40 -8.38 26.16
CA LYS A 30 41.77 -6.99 26.21
C LYS A 30 40.62 -6.20 25.60
N ILE A 31 40.32 -5.03 26.17
CA ILE A 31 39.37 -4.06 25.66
C ILE A 31 40.02 -2.71 25.54
N GLU A 32 39.84 -2.02 24.41
CA GLU A 32 40.37 -0.70 24.13
C GLU A 32 39.26 0.19 23.57
N THR A 33 39.14 1.42 24.07
CA THR A 33 38.20 2.39 23.53
C THR A 33 38.67 2.85 22.15
N LYS A 34 37.81 2.73 21.14
CA LYS A 34 38.05 3.13 19.74
C LYS A 34 37.56 4.55 19.48
N SER A 35 36.30 4.85 19.89
CA SER A 35 35.72 6.18 19.85
C SER A 35 34.76 6.40 21.00
N VAL A 36 34.49 7.64 21.34
CA VAL A 36 33.51 8.05 22.35
C VAL A 36 32.74 9.24 21.79
N GLU A 37 31.43 9.16 21.84
CA GLU A 37 30.48 10.20 21.49
C GLU A 37 29.69 10.63 22.73
N ALA A 38 28.73 11.54 22.58
CA ALA A 38 27.89 12.00 23.69
C ALA A 38 26.98 10.89 24.26
N THR A 39 26.46 10.01 23.39
CA THR A 39 25.48 8.98 23.76
C THR A 39 25.90 7.55 23.41
N SER A 40 27.11 7.38 22.83
CA SER A 40 27.63 6.06 22.44
C SER A 40 29.15 5.96 22.59
N ALA A 41 29.67 4.74 22.59
CA ALA A 41 31.10 4.46 22.54
C ALA A 41 31.40 3.13 21.87
N VAL A 42 32.45 3.07 21.05
CA VAL A 42 32.89 1.87 20.34
C VAL A 42 34.18 1.34 20.95
N PHE A 43 34.27 0.03 21.10
CA PHE A 43 35.40 -0.67 21.72
C PHE A 43 35.94 -1.74 20.79
N THR A 44 37.27 -1.89 20.80
CA THR A 44 37.95 -3.03 20.19
C THR A 44 38.21 -4.08 21.28
N ILE A 45 37.75 -5.32 21.07
CA ILE A 45 37.92 -6.43 22.00
C ILE A 45 38.79 -7.48 21.33
N THR A 46 39.87 -7.86 21.99
CA THR A 46 40.77 -8.93 21.55
C THR A 46 40.81 -10.04 22.61
N ALA A 47 40.40 -11.24 22.24
CA ALA A 47 40.42 -12.38 23.14
C ALA A 47 41.20 -13.54 22.50
N THR A 48 41.91 -14.34 23.34
CA THR A 48 42.60 -15.56 22.92
C THR A 48 42.22 -16.73 23.83
N ASP A 49 42.21 -17.92 23.28
CA ASP A 49 41.84 -19.16 23.98
C ASP A 49 40.46 -19.07 24.69
N ALA A 50 39.51 -18.28 24.15
CA ALA A 50 38.15 -18.13 24.64
C ALA A 50 37.15 -18.86 23.74
N THR A 51 36.15 -19.49 24.33
CA THR A 51 35.00 -20.07 23.61
C THR A 51 33.84 -19.10 23.49
N GLU A 52 33.77 -18.15 24.43
CA GLU A 52 32.75 -17.12 24.46
C GLU A 52 33.36 -15.80 24.95
N VAL A 53 32.89 -14.69 24.41
CA VAL A 53 33.24 -13.32 24.84
C VAL A 53 31.96 -12.54 25.06
N TYR A 54 31.88 -11.85 26.19
CA TYR A 54 30.76 -11.00 26.57
C TYR A 54 31.22 -9.55 26.75
N PHE A 55 30.40 -8.61 26.36
CA PHE A 55 30.60 -7.18 26.55
C PHE A 55 29.44 -6.61 27.37
N TYR A 56 29.76 -5.75 28.34
CA TYR A 56 28.78 -5.04 29.15
C TYR A 56 29.29 -3.65 29.49
N CYS A 57 28.47 -2.61 29.31
CA CYS A 57 28.79 -1.22 29.67
C CYS A 57 27.82 -0.72 30.74
N THR A 58 28.35 -0.08 31.78
CA THR A 58 27.53 0.43 32.89
C THR A 58 28.27 1.57 33.63
N ASP A 59 27.53 2.45 34.27
CA ASP A 59 28.02 3.47 35.20
C ASP A 59 28.31 2.92 36.60
N ALA A 60 27.90 1.68 36.88
CA ALA A 60 28.10 0.98 38.14
C ALA A 60 29.23 -0.06 38.05
N THR A 61 29.63 -0.61 39.18
CA THR A 61 30.56 -1.74 39.20
C THR A 61 29.83 -3.02 38.82
N ALA A 62 30.37 -3.78 37.88
CA ALA A 62 29.84 -5.09 37.45
C ALA A 62 30.72 -6.23 37.92
N THR A 63 30.10 -7.37 38.25
CA THR A 63 30.78 -8.64 38.49
C THR A 63 30.82 -9.45 37.20
N ALA A 64 31.68 -10.51 37.17
CA ALA A 64 31.74 -11.42 36.02
C ALA A 64 30.35 -12.05 35.70
N GLU A 65 29.53 -12.29 36.72
CA GLU A 65 28.15 -12.77 36.55
C GLU A 65 27.24 -11.72 35.95
N ASP A 66 27.39 -10.46 36.35
CA ASP A 66 26.64 -9.36 35.72
C ASP A 66 26.99 -9.19 34.23
N ILE A 67 28.30 -9.28 33.90
CA ILE A 67 28.76 -9.16 32.50
C ILE A 67 28.18 -10.30 31.65
N LYS A 68 28.11 -11.50 32.20
CA LYS A 68 27.58 -12.68 31.50
C LYS A 68 26.06 -12.64 31.33
N THR A 69 25.32 -12.15 32.32
CA THR A 69 23.85 -12.21 32.35
C THR A 69 23.19 -10.96 31.76
N LYS A 70 23.82 -9.80 31.89
CA LYS A 70 23.31 -8.50 31.42
C LYS A 70 24.01 -8.00 30.15
N GLY A 71 25.19 -8.56 29.84
CA GLY A 71 25.95 -8.17 28.67
C GLY A 71 25.55 -8.92 27.42
N VAL A 72 26.04 -8.44 26.29
CA VAL A 72 25.84 -9.05 24.97
C VAL A 72 27.01 -9.94 24.60
N LYS A 73 26.73 -11.05 23.91
CA LYS A 73 27.76 -11.96 23.38
C LYS A 73 28.38 -11.32 22.14
N VAL A 74 29.69 -11.18 22.13
CA VAL A 74 30.43 -10.56 21.02
C VAL A 74 30.86 -11.65 20.04
N SER A 75 30.48 -11.50 18.78
CA SER A 75 30.85 -12.45 17.70
C SER A 75 32.01 -11.95 16.83
N GLY A 76 32.43 -10.70 16.99
CA GLY A 76 33.52 -10.05 16.27
C GLY A 76 34.61 -9.49 17.17
N SER A 77 35.35 -8.52 16.67
CA SER A 77 36.41 -7.80 17.39
C SER A 77 35.98 -6.42 17.89
N GLU A 78 34.75 -6.01 17.67
CA GLU A 78 34.21 -4.72 18.09
C GLU A 78 32.92 -4.89 18.87
N ALA A 79 32.64 -3.98 19.79
CA ALA A 79 31.39 -3.85 20.51
C ALA A 79 31.04 -2.37 20.68
N THR A 80 29.76 -2.05 20.63
CA THR A 80 29.24 -0.70 20.80
C THR A 80 28.38 -0.64 22.07
N ALA A 81 28.53 0.43 22.84
CA ALA A 81 27.62 0.81 23.91
C ALA A 81 26.81 2.02 23.43
N ASP A 82 25.49 1.87 23.37
CA ASP A 82 24.55 2.91 22.94
C ASP A 82 23.68 3.37 24.12
N ASN A 83 22.88 4.40 23.88
CA ASN A 83 21.95 4.99 24.87
C ASN A 83 22.62 5.44 26.18
N LEU A 84 23.84 5.93 26.10
CA LEU A 84 24.58 6.48 27.23
C LEU A 84 24.14 7.92 27.52
N GLN A 85 24.25 8.32 28.80
CA GLN A 85 24.03 9.72 29.15
C GLN A 85 25.29 10.53 28.85
N PRO A 86 25.16 11.76 28.30
CA PRO A 86 26.30 12.66 28.09
C PRO A 86 27.05 13.01 29.39
N GLU A 87 28.31 13.42 29.27
CA GLU A 87 29.19 13.80 30.37
C GLU A 87 29.23 12.82 31.54
N THR A 88 28.89 11.57 31.28
CA THR A 88 28.73 10.53 32.29
C THR A 88 29.89 9.54 32.21
N LYS A 89 30.42 9.18 33.38
CA LYS A 89 31.49 8.20 33.49
C LYS A 89 30.91 6.77 33.44
N TYR A 90 31.42 5.97 32.52
CA TYR A 90 31.08 4.58 32.35
C TYR A 90 32.31 3.68 32.43
N THR A 91 32.05 2.40 32.68
CA THR A 91 33.03 1.32 32.57
C THR A 91 32.53 0.28 31.59
N ALA A 92 33.27 0.02 30.53
CA ALA A 92 33.07 -1.05 29.60
C ALA A 92 33.85 -2.29 30.07
N TYR A 93 33.17 -3.41 30.18
CA TYR A 93 33.74 -4.70 30.60
C TYR A 93 33.73 -5.67 29.43
N ALA A 94 34.81 -6.46 29.34
CA ALA A 94 34.85 -7.61 28.45
C ALA A 94 35.21 -8.86 29.29
N LEU A 95 34.42 -9.92 29.14
CA LEU A 95 34.61 -11.21 29.81
C LEU A 95 34.84 -12.30 28.77
N ALA A 96 36.01 -12.93 28.78
CA ALA A 96 36.31 -14.11 27.98
C ALA A 96 36.17 -15.37 28.84
N VAL A 97 35.48 -16.39 28.30
CA VAL A 97 35.18 -17.64 29.00
C VAL A 97 35.70 -18.82 28.19
N ASN A 98 36.29 -19.82 28.89
CA ASN A 98 36.66 -21.10 28.32
C ASN A 98 36.41 -22.19 29.38
N GLY A 99 35.28 -22.91 29.27
CA GLY A 99 34.81 -23.84 30.28
C GLY A 99 34.57 -23.14 31.62
N ASP A 100 35.25 -23.63 32.69
CA ASP A 100 35.14 -23.07 34.04
C ASP A 100 36.11 -21.88 34.28
N LYS A 101 36.90 -21.51 33.27
CA LYS A 101 37.90 -20.45 33.39
C LYS A 101 37.41 -19.17 32.72
N SER A 102 37.72 -18.04 33.31
CA SER A 102 37.42 -16.74 32.75
C SER A 102 38.55 -15.74 32.93
N ALA A 103 38.57 -14.73 32.06
CA ALA A 103 39.40 -13.53 32.18
C ALA A 103 38.55 -12.31 31.94
N GLU A 104 38.83 -11.24 32.66
CA GLU A 104 38.10 -9.96 32.57
C GLU A 104 39.05 -8.82 32.20
N ALA A 105 38.57 -7.91 31.40
CA ALA A 105 39.21 -6.62 31.12
C ALA A 105 38.17 -5.49 31.18
N LYS A 106 38.62 -4.29 31.51
CA LYS A 106 37.75 -3.12 31.55
C LYS A 106 38.42 -1.92 30.95
N ALA A 107 37.62 -1.01 30.40
CA ALA A 107 38.00 0.30 29.94
C ALA A 107 37.07 1.36 30.56
N GLU A 108 37.64 2.34 31.25
CA GLU A 108 36.88 3.47 31.78
C GLU A 108 36.91 4.62 30.75
N PHE A 109 35.77 5.26 30.56
CA PHE A 109 35.62 6.40 29.68
C PHE A 109 34.57 7.36 30.23
N THR A 110 34.53 8.57 29.69
CA THR A 110 33.47 9.53 29.95
C THR A 110 32.91 9.93 28.60
N THR A 111 31.58 9.87 28.44
CA THR A 111 30.90 10.37 27.25
C THR A 111 31.17 11.86 27.06
N LEU A 112 31.15 12.30 25.82
CA LEU A 112 31.34 13.71 25.49
C LEU A 112 30.15 14.55 26.00
N GLU A 113 30.37 15.85 26.12
CA GLU A 113 29.30 16.82 26.35
C GLU A 113 28.28 16.70 25.20
N ALA A 114 26.99 16.61 25.54
CA ALA A 114 25.95 16.79 24.54
C ALA A 114 26.09 18.22 24.05
N THR A 115 26.30 18.40 22.76
CA THR A 115 26.10 19.72 22.19
C THR A 115 24.63 20.05 22.45
N GLU A 116 24.35 20.95 23.41
CA GLU A 116 23.01 21.43 23.67
C GLU A 116 22.51 22.07 22.37
N LEU A 117 21.77 21.28 21.59
CA LEU A 117 21.03 21.81 20.47
C LEU A 117 19.80 22.51 21.07
N PRO A 118 19.54 23.78 20.74
CA PRO A 118 18.33 24.48 21.19
C PRO A 118 17.10 23.96 20.41
N PHE A 119 16.86 22.67 20.50
CA PHE A 119 15.81 21.98 19.79
C PHE A 119 15.17 20.94 20.72
N ASP A 120 13.90 21.14 20.97
CA ASP A 120 13.07 20.21 21.75
C ASP A 120 12.42 19.23 20.76
N GLY A 121 12.99 18.03 20.62
CA GLY A 121 12.50 17.02 19.68
C GLY A 121 13.53 15.91 19.40
N TYR A 122 13.21 15.04 18.45
CA TYR A 122 14.05 13.91 18.07
C TYR A 122 15.24 14.38 17.26
N GLN A 123 16.45 14.05 17.70
CA GLN A 123 17.66 14.28 16.93
C GLN A 123 17.99 13.03 16.13
N LEU A 124 17.94 13.13 14.79
CA LEU A 124 18.14 12.04 13.84
C LEU A 124 19.45 12.26 13.08
N ASP A 125 20.29 11.25 12.98
CA ASP A 125 21.65 11.37 12.43
C ASP A 125 21.96 10.38 11.30
N LYS A 126 21.02 9.51 10.95
CA LYS A 126 21.17 8.54 9.88
C LYS A 126 20.42 8.99 8.62
N LEU A 127 21.14 9.15 7.53
CA LEU A 127 20.52 9.22 6.20
C LEU A 127 20.13 7.79 5.78
N VAL A 128 18.85 7.59 5.46
CA VAL A 128 18.33 6.33 4.94
C VAL A 128 18.38 6.33 3.42
N SER A 129 17.83 7.39 2.80
CA SER A 129 17.90 7.59 1.34
C SER A 129 17.77 9.07 1.00
N ALA A 130 18.27 9.43 -0.19
CA ALA A 130 18.01 10.71 -0.83
C ALA A 130 17.92 10.46 -2.34
N VAL A 131 16.76 10.75 -2.93
CA VAL A 131 16.47 10.51 -4.35
C VAL A 131 15.98 11.81 -4.96
N TYR A 132 16.41 12.10 -6.19
CA TYR A 132 15.96 13.25 -6.96
C TYR A 132 15.36 12.81 -8.28
N ARG A 133 14.24 13.42 -8.66
CA ARG A 133 13.56 13.24 -9.95
C ARG A 133 13.13 14.58 -10.52
N THR A 134 12.85 14.61 -11.82
CA THR A 134 12.18 15.74 -12.48
C THR A 134 10.96 15.25 -13.23
N ASP A 135 9.97 16.14 -13.41
CA ASP A 135 8.90 15.90 -14.37
C ASP A 135 9.43 15.85 -15.81
N ASN A 136 8.59 15.44 -16.77
CA ASN A 136 8.96 15.33 -18.18
C ASN A 136 9.37 16.65 -18.83
N GLU A 137 8.90 17.78 -18.29
CA GLU A 137 9.19 19.11 -18.79
C GLU A 137 10.41 19.74 -18.07
N ALA A 138 10.97 19.03 -17.08
CA ALA A 138 12.05 19.51 -16.20
C ALA A 138 11.71 20.85 -15.50
N VAL A 139 10.44 21.05 -15.14
CA VAL A 139 9.94 22.23 -14.44
C VAL A 139 9.89 21.99 -12.93
N VAL A 140 9.42 20.82 -12.53
CA VAL A 140 9.31 20.42 -11.12
C VAL A 140 10.41 19.44 -10.77
N GLY A 141 11.12 19.72 -9.69
CA GLY A 141 12.05 18.80 -9.02
C GLY A 141 11.40 18.17 -7.81
N ASN A 142 11.45 16.85 -7.73
CA ASN A 142 11.02 16.05 -6.60
C ASN A 142 12.24 15.53 -5.85
N TYR A 143 12.28 15.77 -4.53
CA TYR A 143 13.38 15.38 -3.67
C TYR A 143 12.83 14.50 -2.53
N GLU A 144 12.94 13.21 -2.67
CA GLU A 144 12.58 12.26 -1.62
C GLU A 144 13.75 12.10 -0.64
N VAL A 145 13.55 12.41 0.62
CA VAL A 145 14.59 12.29 1.65
C VAL A 145 14.05 11.48 2.83
N ALA A 146 14.74 10.41 3.15
CA ALA A 146 14.48 9.60 4.33
C ALA A 146 15.66 9.67 5.29
N PHE A 147 15.39 9.93 6.56
CA PHE A 147 16.38 9.98 7.63
C PHE A 147 15.79 9.47 8.95
N GLY A 148 16.65 9.00 9.85
CA GLY A 148 16.18 8.37 11.10
C GLY A 148 17.25 8.35 12.19
N ASN A 149 16.93 7.73 13.31
CA ASN A 149 17.90 7.32 14.31
C ASN A 149 18.56 5.97 13.96
N THR A 150 17.99 5.27 13.00
CA THR A 150 18.47 3.99 12.48
C THR A 150 18.21 3.88 10.97
N THR A 151 18.92 2.96 10.29
CA THR A 151 18.64 2.58 8.89
C THR A 151 17.74 1.36 8.78
N LYS A 152 17.38 0.72 9.91
CA LYS A 152 16.49 -0.45 9.97
C LYS A 152 15.55 -0.32 11.16
N LEU A 153 14.28 -0.58 10.94
CA LEU A 153 13.23 -0.51 11.95
C LEU A 153 13.04 -1.91 12.61
N GLU A 154 13.82 -2.20 13.63
CA GLU A 154 13.83 -3.52 14.29
C GLU A 154 13.46 -3.46 15.78
N TRP A 155 13.67 -2.32 16.44
CA TRP A 155 13.55 -2.20 17.89
C TRP A 155 12.63 -1.07 18.31
N VAL A 156 11.95 -1.23 19.43
CA VAL A 156 11.12 -0.16 20.05
C VAL A 156 11.92 1.13 20.16
N GLY A 157 11.38 2.20 19.57
CA GLY A 157 12.02 3.51 19.50
C GLY A 157 12.84 3.75 18.22
N ASP A 158 12.99 2.73 17.35
CA ASP A 158 13.52 2.94 16.00
C ASP A 158 12.53 3.83 15.22
N MET A 159 13.09 4.82 14.51
CA MET A 159 12.28 5.81 13.82
C MET A 159 12.94 6.23 12.51
N GLN A 160 12.12 6.37 11.46
CA GLN A 160 12.48 6.96 10.19
C GLN A 160 11.45 8.00 9.78
N VAL A 161 11.92 9.10 9.20
CA VAL A 161 11.10 10.19 8.68
C VAL A 161 11.33 10.26 7.18
N PHE A 162 10.24 10.20 6.43
CA PHE A 162 10.20 10.34 4.98
C PHE A 162 9.55 11.66 4.62
N ILE A 163 10.22 12.47 3.81
CA ILE A 163 9.67 13.71 3.27
C ILE A 163 9.83 13.73 1.77
N ASP A 164 8.72 13.92 1.09
CA ASP A 164 8.60 14.02 -0.35
C ASP A 164 8.48 15.50 -0.76
N PHE A 165 9.62 16.16 -0.97
CA PHE A 165 9.71 17.58 -1.25
C PHE A 165 9.54 17.91 -2.72
N TYR A 166 8.91 19.06 -3.00
CA TYR A 166 8.78 19.64 -4.33
C TYR A 166 9.37 21.04 -4.40
N ASN A 167 10.06 21.32 -5.50
CA ASN A 167 10.61 22.64 -5.83
C ASN A 167 10.75 22.81 -7.35
N GLU A 168 11.31 23.92 -7.80
CA GLU A 168 11.75 24.05 -9.19
C GLU A 168 12.81 22.98 -9.49
N ALA A 169 12.83 22.45 -10.72
CA ALA A 169 13.83 21.47 -11.13
C ALA A 169 15.24 22.05 -11.05
N ASP A 170 16.18 21.26 -10.50
CA ASP A 170 17.57 21.69 -10.43
C ASP A 170 18.21 21.74 -11.84
N SER A 171 18.99 22.77 -12.08
CA SER A 171 19.73 22.93 -13.33
C SER A 171 20.87 21.91 -13.51
N ASP A 172 21.32 21.26 -12.43
CA ASP A 172 22.28 20.14 -12.46
C ASP A 172 21.62 18.88 -11.86
N PRO A 173 20.84 18.14 -12.64
CA PRO A 173 20.13 16.95 -12.14
C PRO A 173 21.06 15.82 -11.72
N ILE A 174 22.33 15.86 -12.09
CA ILE A 174 23.34 14.85 -11.68
C ILE A 174 23.81 15.10 -10.24
N ASN A 175 23.89 16.38 -9.82
CA ASN A 175 24.27 16.77 -8.47
C ASN A 175 23.21 17.72 -7.87
N PRO A 176 21.97 17.29 -7.73
CA PRO A 176 20.88 18.17 -7.35
C PRO A 176 21.05 18.66 -5.92
N VAL A 177 20.53 19.86 -5.68
CA VAL A 177 20.59 20.54 -4.40
C VAL A 177 19.18 20.83 -3.91
N LEU A 178 18.76 20.20 -2.82
CA LEU A 178 17.51 20.56 -2.17
C LEU A 178 17.59 22.03 -1.67
N PRO A 179 16.73 22.94 -2.19
CA PRO A 179 16.79 24.35 -1.83
C PRO A 179 16.50 24.60 -0.35
N SER A 180 17.22 25.55 0.26
CA SER A 180 16.91 25.99 1.61
C SER A 180 15.63 26.81 1.65
N GLY A 181 14.77 26.55 2.63
CA GLY A 181 13.48 27.22 2.78
C GLY A 181 12.56 26.51 3.75
N THR A 182 11.36 27.04 3.87
CA THR A 182 10.27 26.38 4.61
C THR A 182 9.31 25.74 3.61
N TYR A 183 9.02 24.47 3.80
CA TYR A 183 8.16 23.66 2.98
C TYR A 183 6.85 23.40 3.72
N GLU A 184 5.74 23.63 3.04
CA GLU A 184 4.39 23.45 3.58
C GLU A 184 3.71 22.23 2.92
N PRO A 185 2.77 21.54 3.62
CA PRO A 185 2.06 20.41 3.05
C PRO A 185 1.16 20.89 1.90
N ASN A 186 1.34 20.34 0.70
CA ASN A 186 0.55 20.68 -0.47
C ASN A 186 0.58 19.52 -1.49
N SER A 187 -0.56 19.25 -2.10
CA SER A 187 -0.72 18.16 -3.09
C SER A 187 -0.64 18.67 -4.54
N ASP A 188 -0.30 19.94 -4.79
CA ASP A 188 -0.22 20.52 -6.14
C ASP A 188 1.20 20.59 -6.70
N TYR A 189 2.17 19.97 -6.00
CA TYR A 189 3.58 19.89 -6.39
C TYR A 189 4.25 21.25 -6.62
N SER A 190 3.80 22.28 -5.94
CA SER A 190 4.35 23.64 -6.06
C SER A 190 5.72 23.75 -5.39
N ALA A 191 6.49 24.78 -5.78
CA ALA A 191 7.77 25.06 -5.13
C ALA A 191 7.62 25.33 -3.63
N PHE A 192 8.56 24.82 -2.82
CA PHE A 192 8.53 24.86 -1.37
C PHE A 192 7.31 24.16 -0.75
N SER A 193 6.89 23.05 -1.35
CA SER A 193 5.89 22.16 -0.78
C SER A 193 6.45 20.76 -0.53
N TYR A 194 5.69 19.97 0.22
CA TYR A 194 5.89 18.53 0.33
C TYR A 194 4.55 17.80 0.24
N SER A 195 4.57 16.58 -0.29
CA SER A 195 3.36 15.74 -0.38
C SER A 195 2.94 15.25 1.01
N PRO A 196 1.77 15.60 1.52
CA PRO A 196 1.30 15.10 2.81
C PRO A 196 0.87 13.63 2.78
N SER A 197 0.56 13.07 1.61
CA SER A 197 0.24 11.65 1.43
C SER A 197 1.48 10.76 1.40
N ASP A 198 2.62 11.32 0.95
CA ASP A 198 3.85 10.57 0.74
C ASP A 198 4.95 10.96 1.75
N SER A 199 4.59 11.78 2.76
CA SER A 199 5.48 12.19 3.85
C SER A 199 4.96 11.69 5.19
N TYR A 200 5.75 10.85 5.84
CA TYR A 200 5.31 10.13 7.04
C TYR A 200 6.47 9.81 8.00
N VAL A 201 6.12 9.41 9.19
CA VAL A 201 7.04 8.87 10.19
C VAL A 201 6.70 7.40 10.40
N ASP A 202 7.72 6.57 10.27
CA ASP A 202 7.70 5.18 10.69
C ASP A 202 8.36 5.06 12.06
N ILE A 203 7.67 4.48 13.02
CA ILE A 203 8.18 4.27 14.37
C ILE A 203 7.79 2.88 14.90
N VAL A 204 8.76 2.19 15.51
CA VAL A 204 8.48 0.95 16.25
C VAL A 204 8.05 1.30 17.66
N VAL A 205 6.77 1.09 17.98
CA VAL A 205 6.18 1.42 19.28
C VAL A 205 6.33 0.31 20.30
N GLU A 206 5.91 0.57 21.55
CA GLU A 206 5.92 -0.42 22.62
C GLU A 206 5.06 -1.62 22.22
N GLY A 207 5.63 -2.82 22.26
CA GLY A 207 5.02 -4.05 21.74
C GLY A 207 5.70 -4.57 20.46
N GLY A 208 6.54 -3.76 19.80
CA GLY A 208 7.27 -4.13 18.58
C GLY A 208 6.46 -3.91 17.29
N GLU A 209 5.33 -3.23 17.37
CA GLU A 209 4.50 -2.86 16.23
C GLU A 209 5.13 -1.67 15.48
N LEU A 210 5.13 -1.74 14.16
CA LEU A 210 5.52 -0.63 13.29
C LEU A 210 4.29 0.23 13.00
N VAL A 211 4.34 1.50 13.42
CA VAL A 211 3.30 2.48 13.12
C VAL A 211 3.83 3.47 12.09
N SER A 212 3.11 3.61 10.99
CA SER A 212 3.36 4.62 9.96
C SER A 212 2.30 5.72 10.07
N SER A 213 2.72 6.96 10.25
CA SER A 213 1.79 8.09 10.42
C SER A 213 2.15 9.26 9.51
N PRO A 214 1.21 9.76 8.68
CA PRO A 214 1.41 10.98 7.91
C PRO A 214 1.75 12.17 8.80
N ILE A 215 2.57 13.09 8.26
CA ILE A 215 3.02 14.30 8.93
C ILE A 215 2.21 15.48 8.42
N MET A 216 1.66 16.27 9.34
CA MET A 216 1.05 17.56 9.04
C MET A 216 1.75 18.66 9.81
N GLY A 217 2.37 19.60 9.10
CA GLY A 217 3.13 20.70 9.71
C GLY A 217 4.10 21.33 8.75
N THR A 218 5.16 21.92 9.24
CA THR A 218 6.18 22.60 8.43
C THR A 218 7.50 21.84 8.46
N VAL A 219 8.21 21.85 7.31
CA VAL A 219 9.56 21.31 7.20
C VAL A 219 10.51 22.43 6.79
N THR A 220 11.50 22.74 7.62
CA THR A 220 12.50 23.75 7.31
C THR A 220 13.80 23.09 6.88
N VAL A 221 14.32 23.50 5.74
CA VAL A 221 15.61 23.05 5.21
C VAL A 221 16.61 24.21 5.27
N GLU A 222 17.72 24.01 5.95
CA GLU A 222 18.86 24.91 5.97
C GLU A 222 20.10 24.19 5.44
N ARG A 223 20.91 24.87 4.63
CA ARG A 223 22.14 24.29 4.07
C ARG A 223 23.33 25.19 4.31
N THR A 224 24.41 24.63 4.86
CA THR A 224 25.69 25.29 5.03
C THR A 224 26.81 24.44 4.41
N GLY A 225 27.28 24.85 3.24
CA GLY A 225 28.22 24.04 2.46
C GLY A 225 27.55 22.70 2.02
N PRO A 226 28.15 21.54 2.32
CA PRO A 226 27.57 20.24 2.00
C PRO A 226 26.56 19.75 3.06
N THR A 227 26.46 20.42 4.21
CA THR A 227 25.65 19.98 5.35
C THR A 227 24.26 20.58 5.29
N TYR A 228 23.25 19.74 5.43
CA TYR A 228 21.85 20.09 5.58
C TYR A 228 21.43 19.98 7.03
N THR A 229 20.56 20.88 7.46
CA THR A 229 19.75 20.75 8.68
C THR A 229 18.29 20.76 8.25
N ILE A 230 17.63 19.62 8.40
CA ILE A 230 16.21 19.47 8.10
C ILE A 230 15.45 19.37 9.41
N THR A 231 14.53 20.30 9.66
CA THR A 231 13.73 20.35 10.88
C THR A 231 12.27 20.16 10.52
N VAL A 232 11.64 19.13 11.07
CA VAL A 232 10.21 18.83 10.93
C VAL A 232 9.51 19.23 12.21
N VAL A 233 8.41 20.00 12.11
CA VAL A 233 7.57 20.39 13.25
C VAL A 233 6.11 20.26 12.82
N GLY A 234 5.34 19.44 13.49
CA GLY A 234 3.96 19.19 13.12
C GLY A 234 3.26 18.21 14.04
N THR A 235 2.28 17.50 13.50
CA THR A 235 1.51 16.46 14.19
C THR A 235 1.52 15.16 13.39
N LEU A 236 1.42 14.04 14.07
CA LEU A 236 1.27 12.70 13.51
C LEU A 236 -0.21 12.31 13.53
N MET A 237 -0.83 12.24 12.34
CA MET A 237 -2.29 12.13 12.19
C MET A 237 -2.88 10.81 12.72
N LEU A 238 -2.16 9.69 12.60
CA LEU A 238 -2.63 8.38 13.07
C LEU A 238 -2.23 8.07 14.52
N LEU A 239 -1.62 9.03 15.21
CA LEU A 239 -1.25 8.94 16.63
C LEU A 239 -1.94 10.04 17.44
N ASP A 240 -3.27 10.15 17.34
CA ASP A 240 -4.12 11.12 18.06
C ASP A 240 -3.63 12.58 17.93
N ASP A 241 -3.19 12.98 16.72
CA ASP A 241 -2.60 14.30 16.45
C ASP A 241 -1.44 14.65 17.40
N MET A 242 -0.62 13.66 17.73
CA MET A 242 0.53 13.83 18.62
C MET A 242 1.49 14.89 18.07
N GLU A 243 1.84 15.89 18.90
CA GLU A 243 2.88 16.87 18.55
C GLU A 243 4.21 16.14 18.26
N PHE A 244 4.79 16.44 17.12
CA PHE A 244 6.02 15.82 16.64
C PHE A 244 7.02 16.87 16.20
N SER A 245 8.26 16.71 16.64
CA SER A 245 9.37 17.47 16.11
C SER A 245 10.62 16.60 15.97
N ALA A 246 11.27 16.70 14.81
CA ALA A 246 12.49 15.96 14.51
C ALA A 246 13.49 16.85 13.74
N ARG A 247 14.77 16.60 13.94
CA ARG A 247 15.86 17.30 13.25
C ARG A 247 16.91 16.32 12.76
N TYR A 248 17.19 16.40 11.47
CA TYR A 248 18.34 15.75 10.85
C TYR A 248 19.44 16.77 10.59
N THR A 249 20.70 16.40 10.83
CA THR A 249 21.87 17.19 10.43
C THR A 249 22.90 16.27 9.79
N GLY A 250 23.18 16.49 8.51
CA GLY A 250 24.10 15.66 7.75
C GLY A 250 24.22 16.07 6.29
N THR A 251 24.94 15.27 5.51
CA THR A 251 25.04 15.47 4.05
C THR A 251 23.96 14.68 3.34
N LEU A 252 23.37 15.28 2.30
CA LEU A 252 22.51 14.56 1.37
C LEU A 252 23.32 14.22 0.11
N GLN A 253 23.33 12.96 -0.27
CA GLN A 253 23.83 12.49 -1.55
C GLN A 253 22.63 11.95 -2.32
N PHE A 254 22.09 12.79 -3.21
CA PHE A 254 20.99 12.36 -4.06
C PHE A 254 21.50 11.37 -5.10
N VAL A 255 20.78 10.27 -5.20
CA VAL A 255 20.84 9.39 -6.37
C VAL A 255 19.76 9.85 -7.33
N GLN A 256 20.02 9.86 -8.62
CA GLN A 256 18.95 10.04 -9.58
C GLN A 256 17.98 8.87 -9.41
N GLY A 257 16.71 9.18 -9.14
CA GLY A 257 15.63 8.19 -9.15
C GLY A 257 15.64 7.54 -10.53
N GLY A 258 15.84 6.24 -10.52
CA GLY A 258 16.25 5.58 -11.73
C GLY A 258 15.18 5.56 -12.79
N THR A 259 15.39 6.23 -13.89
CA THR A 259 15.03 5.65 -15.16
C THR A 259 15.91 4.42 -15.32
N SER A 260 15.57 3.29 -14.67
CA SER A 260 16.13 2.04 -15.09
C SER A 260 15.65 1.88 -16.53
N ALA A 261 16.58 2.02 -17.50
CA ALA A 261 16.28 1.90 -18.90
C ALA A 261 15.89 0.44 -19.17
N TYR A 262 14.65 0.09 -18.82
CA TYR A 262 14.06 -1.15 -19.29
C TYR A 262 13.82 -1.02 -20.77
N GLU A 263 14.45 -1.90 -21.54
CA GLU A 263 14.14 -2.10 -22.94
C GLU A 263 12.88 -2.98 -23.03
N PHE A 264 12.01 -2.70 -24.00
CA PHE A 264 10.90 -3.59 -24.29
C PHE A 264 11.42 -4.88 -24.94
N PHE A 265 10.77 -6.00 -24.62
CA PHE A 265 10.96 -7.21 -25.41
C PHE A 265 10.50 -6.96 -26.84
N GLU A 266 11.30 -7.41 -27.81
CA GLU A 266 11.00 -7.27 -29.25
C GLU A 266 10.50 -8.59 -29.87
N GLU A 267 10.73 -9.73 -29.21
CA GLU A 267 10.38 -11.07 -29.69
C GLU A 267 9.50 -11.79 -28.67
N ASP A 268 8.65 -12.71 -29.18
CA ASP A 268 7.84 -13.59 -28.33
C ASP A 268 8.74 -14.43 -27.42
N PHE A 269 8.32 -14.63 -26.18
CA PHE A 269 9.09 -15.39 -25.20
C PHE A 269 8.20 -16.22 -24.26
N GLU A 270 8.83 -17.13 -23.54
CA GLU A 270 8.19 -18.00 -22.56
C GLU A 270 8.92 -17.93 -21.24
N VAL A 271 8.16 -17.87 -20.15
CA VAL A 271 8.64 -17.91 -18.76
C VAL A 271 8.19 -19.22 -18.12
N ALA A 272 9.15 -20.05 -17.73
CA ALA A 272 8.93 -21.18 -16.84
C ALA A 272 9.28 -20.72 -15.42
N ALA A 273 8.30 -20.41 -14.61
CA ALA A 273 8.52 -19.93 -13.25
C ALA A 273 8.86 -21.09 -12.30
N ASP A 274 9.86 -20.87 -11.45
CA ASP A 274 10.34 -21.85 -10.46
C ASP A 274 9.62 -21.73 -9.13
N ASP A 275 9.16 -20.51 -8.80
CA ASP A 275 8.46 -20.20 -7.55
C ASP A 275 7.32 -19.20 -7.78
N ALA A 276 6.34 -19.20 -6.87
CA ALA A 276 5.20 -18.31 -6.93
C ALA A 276 4.65 -17.97 -5.54
N GLN A 277 4.21 -16.74 -5.39
CA GLN A 277 3.51 -16.27 -4.20
C GLN A 277 2.23 -15.54 -4.56
N MET A 278 1.29 -15.54 -3.63
CA MET A 278 0.04 -14.82 -3.71
C MET A 278 -0.15 -13.96 -2.47
N ARG A 279 -0.61 -12.75 -2.66
CA ARG A 279 -1.06 -11.84 -1.59
C ARG A 279 -2.55 -11.66 -1.70
N TYR A 280 -3.28 -12.05 -0.67
CA TYR A 280 -4.72 -11.85 -0.60
C TYR A 280 -5.02 -10.55 0.15
N TRP A 281 -5.64 -9.60 -0.53
CA TRP A 281 -6.05 -8.30 0.01
C TRP A 281 -7.52 -8.29 0.46
N GLY A 282 -8.29 -9.31 0.06
CA GLY A 282 -9.71 -9.43 0.34
C GLY A 282 -10.60 -8.60 -0.58
N GLY A 283 -11.87 -8.55 -0.21
CA GLY A 283 -12.90 -7.88 -1.00
C GLY A 283 -13.47 -6.62 -0.36
N TRP A 284 -12.69 -5.98 0.48
CA TRP A 284 -13.12 -4.80 1.24
C TRP A 284 -13.67 -3.68 0.35
N PHE A 285 -12.94 -3.38 -0.75
CA PHE A 285 -13.33 -2.37 -1.72
C PHE A 285 -14.09 -2.94 -2.94
N TYR A 286 -14.26 -4.25 -3.02
CA TYR A 286 -14.75 -4.95 -4.21
C TYR A 286 -15.97 -5.80 -3.89
N PRO A 287 -17.21 -5.29 -4.08
CA PRO A 287 -18.42 -6.04 -3.71
C PRO A 287 -18.61 -7.37 -4.45
N PHE A 288 -18.09 -7.48 -5.69
CA PHE A 288 -18.29 -8.64 -6.56
C PHE A 288 -17.14 -9.65 -6.52
N ALA A 289 -15.95 -9.23 -6.09
CA ALA A 289 -14.74 -10.04 -6.18
C ALA A 289 -13.87 -9.85 -4.96
N ASP A 290 -12.85 -10.70 -4.79
CA ASP A 290 -11.73 -10.47 -3.88
C ASP A 290 -10.50 -10.14 -4.70
N ASP A 291 -9.69 -9.20 -4.20
CA ASP A 291 -8.45 -8.76 -4.80
C ASP A 291 -7.28 -9.63 -4.33
N VAL A 292 -6.51 -10.15 -5.27
CA VAL A 292 -5.25 -10.83 -5.00
C VAL A 292 -4.17 -10.38 -5.96
N GLY A 293 -2.93 -10.32 -5.47
CA GLY A 293 -1.74 -10.20 -6.29
C GLY A 293 -1.07 -11.55 -6.48
N VAL A 294 -0.62 -11.88 -7.68
CA VAL A 294 0.15 -13.09 -7.97
C VAL A 294 1.51 -12.69 -8.52
N GLU A 295 2.55 -13.20 -7.91
CA GLU A 295 3.93 -12.98 -8.33
C GLU A 295 4.58 -14.32 -8.61
N MET A 296 5.29 -14.42 -9.75
CA MET A 296 6.02 -15.64 -10.11
C MET A 296 7.46 -15.29 -10.50
N PHE A 297 8.37 -16.16 -10.17
CA PHE A 297 9.80 -15.90 -10.28
C PHE A 297 10.51 -17.04 -11.00
N SER A 298 11.54 -16.69 -11.76
CA SER A 298 12.47 -17.64 -12.34
C SER A 298 13.86 -16.99 -12.38
N GLY A 299 14.81 -17.45 -11.57
CA GLY A 299 16.16 -16.91 -11.57
C GLY A 299 16.81 -16.80 -10.20
N GLU A 300 17.82 -15.94 -10.09
CA GLU A 300 18.68 -15.81 -8.93
C GLU A 300 18.46 -14.46 -8.21
N PHE A 301 18.58 -14.49 -6.88
CA PHE A 301 18.48 -13.33 -6.00
C PHE A 301 19.78 -13.14 -5.23
N ASP A 302 20.11 -11.89 -4.91
CA ASP A 302 21.21 -11.57 -4.00
C ASP A 302 20.81 -11.75 -2.52
N ASP A 303 21.77 -11.54 -1.62
CA ASP A 303 21.55 -11.64 -0.16
C ASP A 303 20.55 -10.62 0.40
N ASN A 304 20.20 -9.59 -0.38
CA ASN A 304 19.21 -8.55 -0.03
C ASN A 304 17.82 -8.85 -0.62
N GLY A 305 17.67 -9.97 -1.33
CA GLY A 305 16.42 -10.34 -2.00
C GLY A 305 16.17 -9.62 -3.32
N SER A 306 17.17 -8.93 -3.89
CA SER A 306 17.06 -8.31 -5.21
C SER A 306 17.39 -9.32 -6.31
N MET A 307 16.55 -9.37 -7.36
CA MET A 307 16.79 -10.26 -8.50
C MET A 307 18.04 -9.82 -9.27
N THR A 308 19.00 -10.74 -9.42
CA THR A 308 20.25 -10.52 -10.16
C THR A 308 20.21 -11.08 -11.56
N SER A 309 19.41 -12.12 -11.79
CA SER A 309 19.15 -12.69 -13.12
C SER A 309 17.81 -13.42 -13.14
N GLY A 310 17.11 -13.40 -14.29
CA GLY A 310 15.87 -14.14 -14.51
C GLY A 310 14.65 -13.28 -14.75
N TYR A 311 13.47 -13.88 -14.61
CA TYR A 311 12.19 -13.28 -14.86
C TYR A 311 11.41 -13.05 -13.56
N TYR A 312 10.76 -11.89 -13.49
CA TYR A 312 9.75 -11.56 -12.50
C TYR A 312 8.42 -11.27 -13.21
N VAL A 313 7.41 -12.05 -12.88
CA VAL A 313 6.04 -11.91 -13.40
C VAL A 313 5.19 -11.31 -12.30
N HIS A 314 4.75 -10.09 -12.50
CA HIS A 314 3.84 -9.38 -11.60
C HIS A 314 2.44 -9.32 -12.19
N ILE A 315 1.49 -9.92 -11.51
CA ILE A 315 0.08 -9.92 -11.90
C ILE A 315 -0.70 -9.23 -10.78
N SER A 316 -1.06 -7.99 -11.03
CA SER A 316 -1.78 -7.15 -10.08
C SER A 316 -3.29 -7.29 -10.24
N ARG A 317 -4.00 -7.10 -9.14
CA ARG A 317 -5.46 -7.10 -9.07
C ARG A 317 -6.08 -8.25 -9.87
N VAL A 318 -5.75 -9.46 -9.46
CA VAL A 318 -6.44 -10.66 -9.93
C VAL A 318 -7.76 -10.74 -9.17
N MET A 319 -8.84 -10.38 -9.81
CA MET A 319 -10.18 -10.40 -9.22
C MET A 319 -10.68 -11.83 -9.16
N MET A 320 -10.64 -12.47 -8.03
CA MET A 320 -11.18 -13.81 -7.84
C MET A 320 -12.62 -13.76 -7.29
N PRO A 321 -13.44 -14.83 -7.43
CA PRO A 321 -14.72 -14.93 -6.75
C PRO A 321 -14.58 -14.74 -5.24
N LYS A 322 -15.56 -14.09 -4.61
CA LYS A 322 -15.59 -13.86 -3.16
C LYS A 322 -15.34 -15.14 -2.39
N TYR A 323 -14.39 -15.13 -1.48
CA TYR A 323 -14.09 -16.23 -0.58
C TYR A 323 -14.89 -16.10 0.72
N ALA A 324 -15.59 -17.16 1.10
CA ALA A 324 -16.54 -17.10 2.21
C ALA A 324 -15.89 -16.88 3.59
N ASP A 325 -14.65 -17.32 3.76
CA ASP A 325 -13.88 -17.17 5.00
C ASP A 325 -12.61 -16.33 4.72
N TYR A 326 -12.81 -15.05 4.56
CA TYR A 326 -11.73 -14.09 4.27
C TYR A 326 -10.71 -13.92 5.40
N ASN A 327 -11.04 -14.36 6.62
CA ASN A 327 -10.14 -14.38 7.78
C ASN A 327 -9.35 -15.69 7.92
N ALA A 328 -9.51 -16.63 6.96
CA ALA A 328 -8.72 -17.86 6.98
C ALA A 328 -7.22 -17.56 6.88
N GLU A 329 -6.42 -18.28 7.64
CA GLU A 329 -4.94 -18.21 7.53
C GLU A 329 -4.46 -18.52 6.10
N TYR A 330 -5.21 -19.33 5.38
CA TYR A 330 -4.95 -19.71 4.00
C TYR A 330 -6.19 -19.50 3.13
N VAL A 331 -6.09 -18.60 2.17
CA VAL A 331 -7.12 -18.36 1.16
C VAL A 331 -6.64 -18.92 -0.18
N PRO A 332 -7.31 -19.94 -0.75
CA PRO A 332 -6.90 -20.52 -2.02
C PRO A 332 -7.18 -19.57 -3.18
N LEU A 333 -6.28 -19.51 -4.16
CA LEU A 333 -6.57 -18.87 -5.45
C LEU A 333 -7.63 -19.70 -6.17
N ALA A 334 -8.72 -19.07 -6.61
CA ALA A 334 -9.83 -19.77 -7.24
C ALA A 334 -9.44 -20.29 -8.64
N ASP A 335 -9.84 -21.55 -8.93
CA ASP A 335 -9.68 -22.14 -10.27
C ASP A 335 -10.52 -21.38 -11.29
N GLY A 336 -9.98 -21.20 -12.49
CA GLY A 336 -10.71 -20.57 -13.59
C GLY A 336 -9.81 -19.94 -14.64
N VAL A 337 -10.44 -19.29 -15.59
CA VAL A 337 -9.77 -18.50 -16.63
C VAL A 337 -9.99 -17.02 -16.33
N TYR A 338 -8.91 -16.32 -16.12
CA TYR A 338 -8.87 -14.88 -15.83
C TYR A 338 -8.49 -14.13 -17.09
N GLU A 339 -9.23 -13.08 -17.43
CA GLU A 339 -9.00 -12.26 -18.62
C GLU A 339 -8.33 -10.93 -18.21
N VAL A 340 -7.26 -10.57 -18.92
CA VAL A 340 -6.62 -9.25 -18.74
C VAL A 340 -7.51 -8.19 -19.36
N ALA A 341 -7.91 -7.20 -18.56
CA ALA A 341 -8.81 -6.15 -18.96
C ALA A 341 -8.46 -4.82 -18.25
N MET A 342 -8.93 -3.71 -18.82
CA MET A 342 -9.02 -2.47 -18.06
C MET A 342 -10.07 -2.68 -16.99
N LEU A 343 -9.68 -2.61 -15.72
CA LEU A 343 -10.64 -2.73 -14.63
C LEU A 343 -11.46 -1.44 -14.51
N PRO A 344 -12.77 -1.55 -14.27
CA PRO A 344 -13.58 -0.42 -13.87
C PRO A 344 -13.18 0.04 -12.44
N GLU A 345 -13.87 1.04 -11.91
CA GLU A 345 -13.72 1.37 -10.49
C GLU A 345 -13.99 0.17 -9.58
N ALA A 346 -13.41 0.21 -8.37
CA ALA A 346 -13.41 -0.90 -7.42
C ALA A 346 -14.80 -1.54 -7.22
N ASN A 347 -15.84 -0.71 -7.11
CA ASN A 347 -17.21 -1.17 -6.89
C ASN A 347 -17.81 -2.00 -8.04
N TYR A 348 -17.17 -2.00 -9.22
CA TYR A 348 -17.68 -2.65 -10.43
C TYR A 348 -16.78 -3.77 -10.96
N CYS A 349 -15.61 -4.01 -10.32
CA CYS A 349 -14.71 -5.09 -10.71
C CYS A 349 -15.39 -6.45 -10.63
N GLN A 350 -15.29 -7.22 -11.71
CA GLN A 350 -15.90 -8.53 -11.83
C GLN A 350 -14.90 -9.64 -11.54
N PRO A 351 -15.33 -10.79 -10.97
CA PRO A 351 -14.44 -11.93 -10.81
C PRO A 351 -13.95 -12.46 -12.16
N TYR A 352 -12.80 -13.12 -12.12
CA TYR A 352 -12.08 -13.67 -13.27
C TYR A 352 -11.54 -12.62 -14.24
N THR A 353 -11.17 -11.46 -13.71
CA THR A 353 -10.45 -10.41 -14.44
C THR A 353 -9.08 -10.12 -13.81
N ILE A 354 -8.18 -9.58 -14.59
CA ILE A 354 -6.83 -9.16 -14.19
C ILE A 354 -6.63 -7.73 -14.66
N GLU A 355 -6.03 -6.89 -13.84
CA GLU A 355 -5.68 -5.52 -14.22
C GLU A 355 -4.65 -5.53 -15.35
N TYR A 356 -4.98 -4.86 -16.46
CA TYR A 356 -4.04 -4.68 -17.56
C TYR A 356 -2.84 -3.83 -17.12
N GLY A 357 -1.68 -4.09 -17.76
CA GLY A 357 -0.46 -3.34 -17.51
C GLY A 357 -0.46 -2.00 -18.24
N ARG A 358 0.15 -1.01 -17.61
CA ARG A 358 0.41 0.31 -18.18
C ARG A 358 1.70 0.91 -17.63
N ILE A 359 2.20 1.91 -18.32
CA ILE A 359 3.33 2.70 -17.86
C ILE A 359 2.78 4.04 -17.39
N GLU A 360 3.03 4.37 -16.15
CA GLU A 360 2.80 5.70 -15.60
C GLU A 360 4.14 6.40 -15.47
N ASP A 361 4.20 7.63 -15.94
CA ASP A 361 5.36 8.49 -15.81
C ASP A 361 5.11 9.42 -14.61
N LEU A 362 5.89 9.24 -13.57
CA LEU A 362 5.85 10.05 -12.38
C LEU A 362 7.23 10.71 -12.21
N PHE A 363 7.31 12.02 -12.43
CA PHE A 363 8.54 12.81 -12.34
C PHE A 363 9.71 12.25 -13.17
N GLY A 364 9.43 11.78 -14.40
CA GLY A 364 10.43 11.22 -15.31
C GLY A 364 10.82 9.78 -15.00
N ASP A 365 10.25 9.19 -13.98
CA ASP A 365 10.42 7.78 -13.67
C ASP A 365 9.24 6.97 -14.22
N LYS A 366 9.56 5.89 -14.95
CA LYS A 366 8.55 5.01 -15.53
C LYS A 366 8.18 3.93 -14.52
N HIS A 367 6.97 4.02 -13.99
CA HIS A 367 6.39 3.02 -13.12
C HIS A 367 5.56 2.03 -13.94
N PHE A 368 5.84 0.76 -13.76
CA PHE A 368 5.00 -0.30 -14.31
C PHE A 368 3.85 -0.55 -13.32
N VAL A 369 2.63 -0.33 -13.77
CA VAL A 369 1.41 -0.50 -12.97
C VAL A 369 0.55 -1.58 -13.61
N GLY A 370 -0.18 -2.35 -12.79
CA GLY A 370 -0.98 -3.47 -13.27
C GLY A 370 -0.11 -4.70 -13.56
N THR A 371 -0.37 -5.39 -14.66
CA THR A 371 0.31 -6.64 -14.99
C THR A 371 1.50 -6.40 -15.91
N TYR A 372 2.69 -6.85 -15.50
CA TYR A 372 3.92 -6.73 -16.28
C TYR A 372 4.90 -7.86 -15.97
N ILE A 373 5.86 -8.05 -16.87
CA ILE A 373 6.93 -9.05 -16.74
C ILE A 373 8.26 -8.35 -16.96
N THR A 374 9.17 -8.50 -16.02
CA THR A 374 10.53 -8.00 -16.16
C THR A 374 11.54 -9.14 -16.30
N TYR A 375 12.63 -8.85 -16.97
CA TYR A 375 13.80 -9.70 -17.07
C TYR A 375 15.05 -8.91 -16.69
N VAL A 376 15.92 -9.53 -15.91
CA VAL A 376 17.20 -8.96 -15.50
C VAL A 376 18.30 -9.97 -15.82
N ASP A 377 19.43 -9.49 -16.36
CA ASP A 377 20.68 -10.24 -16.51
C ASP A 377 21.84 -9.25 -16.47
N GLY A 378 22.40 -9.06 -15.28
CA GLY A 378 23.38 -8.00 -15.02
C GLY A 378 22.80 -6.62 -15.32
N ASP A 379 23.43 -5.91 -16.27
CA ASP A 379 22.98 -4.57 -16.70
C ASP A 379 21.82 -4.60 -17.70
N THR A 380 21.47 -5.78 -18.24
CA THR A 380 20.35 -5.93 -19.17
C THR A 380 19.04 -6.00 -18.40
N LYS A 381 18.15 -5.05 -18.68
CA LYS A 381 16.79 -5.03 -18.10
C LYS A 381 15.76 -4.91 -19.21
N ARG A 382 14.79 -5.81 -19.22
CA ARG A 382 13.69 -5.80 -20.19
C ARG A 382 12.35 -5.86 -19.51
N VAL A 383 11.32 -5.34 -20.19
CA VAL A 383 9.93 -5.35 -19.70
C VAL A 383 8.94 -5.71 -20.81
N ALA A 384 7.90 -6.43 -20.43
CA ALA A 384 6.67 -6.60 -21.19
C ALA A 384 5.50 -6.10 -20.34
N VAL A 385 4.86 -5.04 -20.76
CA VAL A 385 3.66 -4.46 -20.12
C VAL A 385 2.45 -5.15 -20.75
N ILE A 386 1.71 -5.90 -19.98
CA ILE A 386 0.67 -6.83 -20.46
C ILE A 386 -0.68 -6.11 -20.59
N THR A 387 -1.18 -6.02 -21.81
CA THR A 387 -2.44 -5.28 -22.11
C THR A 387 -3.61 -6.17 -22.47
N SER A 388 -3.37 -7.46 -22.75
CA SER A 388 -4.44 -8.43 -23.02
C SER A 388 -3.95 -9.85 -22.87
N GLY A 389 -4.88 -10.80 -22.91
CA GLY A 389 -4.60 -12.23 -22.80
C GLY A 389 -5.38 -12.89 -21.66
N THR A 390 -4.99 -14.11 -21.33
CA THR A 390 -5.66 -14.89 -20.29
C THR A 390 -4.65 -15.62 -19.40
N MET A 391 -5.05 -15.84 -18.16
CA MET A 391 -4.37 -16.72 -17.21
C MET A 391 -5.36 -17.83 -16.80
N THR A 392 -4.93 -19.07 -16.85
CA THR A 392 -5.69 -20.22 -16.38
C THR A 392 -5.07 -20.74 -15.10
N VAL A 393 -5.90 -20.92 -14.08
CA VAL A 393 -5.53 -21.47 -12.78
C VAL A 393 -6.26 -22.80 -12.59
N GLU A 394 -5.50 -23.84 -12.30
CA GLU A 394 -6.01 -25.16 -11.93
C GLU A 394 -5.30 -25.61 -10.64
N SER A 395 -6.07 -26.04 -9.64
CA SER A 395 -5.52 -26.52 -8.37
C SER A 395 -5.72 -28.03 -8.18
N SER A 396 -4.82 -28.66 -7.48
CA SER A 396 -4.89 -30.05 -7.05
C SER A 396 -4.28 -30.22 -5.67
N GLY A 397 -5.13 -30.20 -4.64
CA GLY A 397 -4.66 -30.12 -3.25
C GLY A 397 -3.93 -28.80 -3.00
N ASP A 398 -2.70 -28.86 -2.51
CA ASP A 398 -1.86 -27.67 -2.25
C ASP A 398 -1.06 -27.20 -3.47
N SER A 399 -1.22 -27.87 -4.62
CA SER A 399 -0.43 -27.55 -5.82
C SER A 399 -1.30 -26.85 -6.86
N TYR A 400 -0.70 -25.90 -7.54
CA TYR A 400 -1.32 -25.12 -8.60
C TYR A 400 -0.59 -25.35 -9.92
N THR A 401 -1.36 -25.34 -11.00
CA THR A 401 -0.85 -25.16 -12.36
C THR A 401 -1.40 -23.84 -12.86
N ILE A 402 -0.51 -22.89 -13.12
CA ILE A 402 -0.86 -21.58 -13.65
C ILE A 402 -0.24 -21.47 -15.02
N THR A 403 -1.07 -21.23 -16.04
CA THR A 403 -0.61 -20.98 -17.40
C THR A 403 -1.18 -19.66 -17.88
N ALA A 404 -0.38 -18.85 -18.55
CA ALA A 404 -0.86 -17.62 -19.14
C ALA A 404 -0.39 -17.47 -20.59
N ASP A 405 -1.32 -17.00 -21.44
CA ASP A 405 -1.07 -16.54 -22.80
C ASP A 405 -1.36 -15.04 -22.84
N PHE A 406 -0.33 -14.24 -22.67
CA PHE A 406 -0.40 -12.79 -22.57
C PHE A 406 0.06 -12.10 -23.86
N VAL A 407 -0.40 -10.87 -24.06
CA VAL A 407 0.06 -9.99 -25.13
C VAL A 407 0.46 -8.65 -24.51
N ALA A 408 1.69 -8.24 -24.77
CA ALA A 408 2.23 -6.98 -24.33
C ALA A 408 1.73 -5.80 -25.20
N GLU A 409 1.91 -4.57 -24.72
CA GLU A 409 1.48 -3.34 -25.39
C GLU A 409 2.03 -3.22 -26.83
N ASN A 410 3.26 -3.68 -27.07
CA ASN A 410 3.91 -3.67 -28.39
C ASN A 410 3.57 -4.90 -29.25
N GLY A 411 2.65 -5.77 -28.80
CA GLY A 411 2.18 -6.94 -29.53
C GLY A 411 3.03 -8.21 -29.34
N VAL A 412 4.07 -8.16 -28.52
CA VAL A 412 4.86 -9.34 -28.13
C VAL A 412 3.98 -10.31 -27.35
N LYS A 413 4.05 -11.59 -27.70
CA LYS A 413 3.32 -12.66 -27.02
C LYS A 413 4.18 -13.29 -25.95
N VAL A 414 3.60 -13.46 -24.79
CA VAL A 414 4.29 -14.03 -23.63
C VAL A 414 3.51 -15.23 -23.11
N LYS A 415 4.20 -16.35 -22.97
CA LYS A 415 3.67 -17.52 -22.28
C LYS A 415 4.30 -17.61 -20.90
N VAL A 416 3.47 -17.84 -19.88
CA VAL A 416 3.94 -18.10 -18.53
C VAL A 416 3.42 -19.46 -18.09
N ASN A 417 4.29 -20.26 -17.51
CA ASN A 417 3.97 -21.57 -16.95
C ASN A 417 4.53 -21.67 -15.53
N TYR A 418 3.69 -22.10 -14.61
CA TYR A 418 4.09 -22.42 -13.25
C TYR A 418 3.40 -23.72 -12.82
N SER A 419 4.11 -24.58 -12.09
CA SER A 419 3.52 -25.74 -11.45
C SER A 419 4.19 -25.98 -10.10
N GLY A 420 3.46 -25.76 -9.00
CA GLY A 420 4.00 -25.85 -7.66
C GLY A 420 3.02 -25.42 -6.59
N LYS A 421 3.52 -25.16 -5.39
CA LYS A 421 2.74 -24.60 -4.28
C LYS A 421 2.77 -23.09 -4.33
N LEU A 422 1.65 -22.46 -4.10
CA LEU A 422 1.61 -21.02 -3.84
C LEU A 422 1.93 -20.72 -2.38
N ILE A 423 2.86 -19.79 -2.15
CA ILE A 423 3.03 -19.18 -0.83
C ILE A 423 1.96 -18.11 -0.71
N VAL A 424 1.04 -18.27 0.23
CA VAL A 424 -0.09 -17.35 0.42
C VAL A 424 0.15 -16.47 1.62
N GLY A 425 0.18 -15.16 1.42
CA GLY A 425 0.09 -14.15 2.47
C GLY A 425 -1.33 -13.60 2.52
N ASN A 426 -2.05 -13.82 3.62
CA ASN A 426 -3.31 -13.12 3.86
C ASN A 426 -2.97 -11.76 4.49
N LEU A 427 -3.18 -10.68 3.74
CA LEU A 427 -2.97 -9.30 4.14
C LEU A 427 -4.30 -8.60 4.46
N ASN A 428 -5.38 -9.38 4.58
CA ASN A 428 -6.69 -8.87 4.94
C ASN A 428 -6.72 -8.65 6.47
N ASP A 429 -6.25 -7.49 6.91
CA ASP A 429 -6.13 -7.11 8.32
C ASP A 429 -7.46 -6.57 8.88
N ASN A 430 -8.56 -7.31 8.62
CA ASN A 430 -9.89 -6.88 9.02
C ASN A 430 -10.17 -7.14 10.50
N ASP A 431 -9.56 -6.37 11.38
CA ASP A 431 -10.06 -6.13 12.73
C ASP A 431 -11.23 -5.10 12.76
N GLU A 432 -11.53 -4.47 11.62
CA GLU A 432 -12.66 -3.56 11.51
C GLU A 432 -13.97 -4.35 11.40
N THR A 433 -14.74 -4.24 12.44
CA THR A 433 -16.11 -4.77 12.49
C THR A 433 -16.94 -4.10 11.40
N GLU A 434 -17.57 -4.91 10.51
CA GLU A 434 -18.61 -4.36 9.62
C GLU A 434 -19.55 -3.47 10.44
N PRO A 435 -19.89 -2.27 9.94
CA PRO A 435 -20.84 -1.40 10.63
C PRO A 435 -22.11 -2.18 11.00
N GLU A 436 -22.64 -1.96 12.21
CA GLU A 436 -23.80 -2.71 12.69
C GLU A 436 -24.97 -2.58 11.71
N ARG A 437 -25.47 -3.71 11.21
CA ARG A 437 -26.70 -3.78 10.41
C ARG A 437 -27.94 -3.83 11.33
N PRO A 438 -29.09 -3.33 10.89
CA PRO A 438 -29.38 -2.75 9.57
C PRO A 438 -28.96 -1.28 9.44
N TYR A 439 -28.61 -0.87 8.21
CA TYR A 439 -28.31 0.54 7.91
C TYR A 439 -29.58 1.37 7.64
N THR A 440 -30.70 0.70 7.39
CA THR A 440 -31.98 1.38 7.21
C THR A 440 -32.37 2.19 8.44
N THR A 441 -32.83 3.39 8.21
CA THR A 441 -33.46 4.21 9.26
C THR A 441 -34.99 4.03 9.31
N LEU A 442 -35.56 3.23 8.39
CA LEU A 442 -36.98 2.89 8.43
C LEU A 442 -37.28 1.96 9.62
N THR A 443 -38.34 2.26 10.32
CA THR A 443 -38.83 1.46 11.47
C THR A 443 -40.09 0.65 11.13
N GLU A 444 -40.67 0.87 9.96
CA GLU A 444 -41.88 0.21 9.46
C GLU A 444 -41.89 0.19 7.93
N ASN A 445 -42.83 -0.58 7.35
CA ASN A 445 -43.02 -0.62 5.91
C ASN A 445 -43.34 0.77 5.37
N HIS A 446 -42.77 1.09 4.20
CA HIS A 446 -42.97 2.34 3.52
C HIS A 446 -43.72 2.16 2.19
N THR A 447 -44.54 3.16 1.84
CA THR A 447 -45.15 3.24 0.52
C THR A 447 -44.73 4.52 -0.13
N TYR A 448 -44.08 4.45 -1.29
CA TYR A 448 -43.62 5.63 -2.02
C TYR A 448 -44.73 6.68 -2.20
N ASN A 449 -44.43 7.90 -1.85
CA ASN A 449 -45.28 9.07 -2.01
C ASN A 449 -44.49 10.19 -2.70
N PHE A 450 -44.20 9.95 -3.96
CA PHE A 450 -43.42 10.91 -4.75
C PHE A 450 -44.16 12.26 -4.92
N PRO A 451 -43.48 13.40 -4.72
CA PRO A 451 -44.02 14.71 -5.03
C PRO A 451 -44.46 14.85 -6.50
N VAL A 452 -45.33 15.83 -6.79
CA VAL A 452 -45.89 16.05 -8.16
C VAL A 452 -44.79 16.41 -9.16
N GLU A 453 -43.74 17.11 -8.73
CA GLU A 453 -42.60 17.56 -9.55
C GLU A 453 -41.57 16.45 -9.82
N THR A 454 -41.81 15.25 -9.32
CA THR A 454 -40.89 14.12 -9.48
C THR A 454 -40.66 13.77 -10.95
N LYS A 455 -39.39 13.56 -11.28
CA LYS A 455 -38.92 13.09 -12.58
C LYS A 455 -37.95 11.95 -12.43
N TYR A 456 -37.77 11.18 -13.49
CA TYR A 456 -36.63 10.28 -13.55
C TYR A 456 -35.47 10.94 -14.32
N THR A 457 -34.26 10.55 -13.97
CA THR A 457 -33.05 10.73 -14.77
C THR A 457 -32.36 9.37 -14.89
N ALA A 458 -32.02 8.98 -16.11
CA ALA A 458 -31.36 7.72 -16.39
C ALA A 458 -30.12 7.95 -17.25
N PHE A 459 -28.98 7.45 -16.80
CA PHE A 459 -27.72 7.54 -17.53
C PHE A 459 -27.28 6.13 -17.93
N CYS A 460 -27.09 5.90 -19.24
CA CYS A 460 -26.46 4.69 -19.74
C CYS A 460 -24.95 4.91 -19.88
N ILE A 461 -24.16 4.19 -19.13
CA ILE A 461 -22.70 4.23 -19.23
C ILE A 461 -22.13 3.11 -20.13
N GLY A 462 -23.00 2.31 -20.78
CA GLY A 462 -22.61 1.28 -21.71
C GLY A 462 -22.05 0.03 -21.04
N GLU A 463 -21.23 -0.69 -21.76
CA GLU A 463 -20.64 -1.97 -21.35
C GLU A 463 -19.47 -1.77 -20.34
N TYR A 464 -19.73 -1.03 -19.28
CA TYR A 464 -18.72 -0.59 -18.32
C TYR A 464 -18.16 -1.72 -17.45
N MET A 465 -19.03 -2.63 -16.99
CA MET A 465 -18.64 -3.72 -16.08
C MET A 465 -18.29 -5.01 -16.82
N LYS A 466 -19.04 -5.30 -17.87
CA LYS A 466 -18.92 -6.56 -18.61
C LYS A 466 -19.41 -6.39 -20.02
N LYS A 467 -18.63 -6.86 -20.97
CA LYS A 467 -19.02 -6.88 -22.38
C LYS A 467 -20.35 -7.60 -22.59
N GLY A 468 -21.24 -7.01 -23.39
CA GLY A 468 -22.56 -7.53 -23.67
C GLY A 468 -23.65 -7.07 -22.71
N PHE A 469 -23.32 -6.24 -21.71
CA PHE A 469 -24.28 -5.70 -20.75
C PHE A 469 -24.06 -4.21 -20.54
N ASP A 470 -25.11 -3.42 -20.73
CA ASP A 470 -25.12 -1.99 -20.43
C ASP A 470 -25.50 -1.76 -18.97
N LEU A 471 -24.76 -0.87 -18.30
CA LEU A 471 -25.08 -0.40 -16.96
C LEU A 471 -25.80 0.94 -17.02
N TRP A 472 -26.88 1.06 -16.24
CA TRP A 472 -27.72 2.23 -16.17
C TRP A 472 -27.83 2.74 -14.74
N PHE A 473 -27.55 4.02 -14.54
CA PHE A 473 -27.86 4.74 -13.30
C PHE A 473 -29.24 5.38 -13.42
N ILE A 474 -30.14 5.08 -12.51
CA ILE A 474 -31.50 5.58 -12.52
C ILE A 474 -31.79 6.26 -11.21
N THR A 475 -32.30 7.49 -11.28
CA THR A 475 -32.77 8.24 -10.13
C THR A 475 -34.18 8.76 -10.39
N ILE A 476 -35.08 8.58 -9.43
CA ILE A 476 -36.42 9.15 -9.42
C ILE A 476 -36.51 10.06 -8.21
N MET A 477 -36.63 11.36 -8.41
CA MET A 477 -36.65 12.36 -7.35
C MET A 477 -37.39 13.64 -7.80
N ALA A 478 -37.85 14.40 -6.84
CA ALA A 478 -38.36 15.77 -7.06
C ALA A 478 -37.29 16.79 -6.69
N PHE A 479 -37.20 17.87 -7.48
CA PHE A 479 -36.38 19.02 -7.18
C PHE A 479 -37.04 20.31 -7.72
N ASN A 480 -36.76 21.44 -7.07
CA ASN A 480 -37.23 22.75 -7.48
C ASN A 480 -36.26 23.85 -7.03
N ASP A 481 -36.56 25.12 -7.27
CA ASP A 481 -35.68 26.24 -6.90
C ASP A 481 -35.43 26.38 -5.41
N GLN A 482 -36.32 25.87 -4.56
CA GLN A 482 -36.14 25.86 -3.09
C GLN A 482 -35.31 24.68 -2.62
N TYR A 483 -35.42 23.55 -3.31
CA TYR A 483 -34.74 22.31 -3.01
C TYR A 483 -34.02 21.80 -4.27
N PRO A 484 -32.89 22.39 -4.64
CA PRO A 484 -32.17 22.04 -5.87
C PRO A 484 -31.54 20.66 -5.81
N ASP A 485 -31.25 20.15 -4.59
CA ASP A 485 -30.66 18.83 -4.33
C ASP A 485 -31.72 17.74 -4.11
N GLY A 486 -33.00 18.09 -4.20
CA GLY A 486 -34.12 17.19 -4.08
C GLY A 486 -34.95 17.33 -2.80
N TYR A 487 -36.16 16.76 -2.81
CA TYR A 487 -37.06 16.68 -1.66
C TYR A 487 -38.08 15.55 -1.83
N GLY A 488 -38.60 15.05 -0.69
CA GLY A 488 -39.55 13.94 -0.68
C GLY A 488 -38.89 12.60 -0.97
N ASP A 489 -39.72 11.61 -1.26
CA ASP A 489 -39.24 10.26 -1.58
C ASP A 489 -38.33 10.25 -2.79
N MET A 490 -37.21 9.54 -2.69
CA MET A 490 -36.25 9.28 -3.72
C MET A 490 -36.06 7.77 -3.91
N PHE A 491 -35.88 7.36 -5.16
CA PHE A 491 -35.37 6.06 -5.54
C PHE A 491 -34.14 6.22 -6.41
N THR A 492 -33.07 5.51 -6.08
CA THR A 492 -31.90 5.38 -6.95
C THR A 492 -31.57 3.91 -7.14
N ALA A 493 -31.12 3.55 -8.34
CA ALA A 493 -30.76 2.17 -8.65
C ALA A 493 -29.77 2.09 -9.82
N GLU A 494 -29.07 0.98 -9.86
CA GLU A 494 -28.22 0.61 -11.00
C GLU A 494 -28.79 -0.64 -11.67
N PHE A 495 -29.28 -0.46 -12.90
CA PHE A 495 -29.88 -1.51 -13.70
C PHE A 495 -28.86 -2.08 -14.68
N VAL A 496 -28.87 -3.40 -14.82
CA VAL A 496 -28.11 -4.13 -15.83
C VAL A 496 -29.05 -4.62 -16.92
N VAL A 497 -28.70 -4.32 -18.17
CA VAL A 497 -29.50 -4.68 -19.35
C VAL A 497 -28.59 -5.29 -20.41
N GLU A 498 -29.04 -6.33 -21.11
CA GLU A 498 -28.33 -6.86 -22.27
C GLU A 498 -28.08 -5.76 -23.30
N ALA A 499 -26.83 -5.61 -23.77
CA ALA A 499 -26.46 -4.58 -24.70
C ALA A 499 -27.13 -4.74 -26.05
N GLY A 500 -27.42 -3.61 -26.72
CA GLY A 500 -28.06 -3.57 -28.04
C GLY A 500 -29.45 -2.93 -28.05
N ALA A 501 -30.01 -2.59 -26.88
CA ALA A 501 -31.19 -1.71 -26.80
C ALA A 501 -30.81 -0.24 -27.05
N PRO A 502 -31.75 0.64 -27.43
CA PRO A 502 -31.47 2.08 -27.49
C PRO A 502 -31.03 2.61 -26.13
N ARG A 503 -29.89 3.33 -26.10
CA ARG A 503 -29.30 3.89 -24.88
C ARG A 503 -29.83 5.30 -24.53
N ASP A 504 -30.68 5.85 -25.37
CA ASP A 504 -31.38 7.12 -25.20
C ASP A 504 -32.84 6.95 -24.73
N LYS A 505 -33.21 5.73 -24.30
CA LYS A 505 -34.53 5.40 -23.78
C LYS A 505 -34.43 4.55 -22.53
N MET A 506 -35.29 4.83 -21.55
CA MET A 506 -35.40 4.06 -20.31
C MET A 506 -35.62 2.57 -20.63
N PRO A 507 -34.81 1.67 -20.10
CA PRO A 507 -35.00 0.24 -20.25
C PRO A 507 -36.30 -0.22 -19.55
N THR A 508 -37.09 -1.06 -20.20
CA THR A 508 -38.36 -1.59 -19.68
C THR A 508 -38.24 -3.04 -19.27
N GLY A 509 -39.11 -3.52 -18.39
CA GLY A 509 -39.18 -4.88 -17.90
C GLY A 509 -39.19 -4.95 -16.38
N THR A 510 -39.10 -6.17 -15.83
CA THR A 510 -39.02 -6.41 -14.40
C THR A 510 -37.57 -6.65 -14.02
N PHE A 511 -37.00 -5.78 -13.19
CA PHE A 511 -35.65 -5.85 -12.67
C PHE A 511 -35.66 -6.47 -11.29
N ASN A 512 -34.81 -7.49 -11.09
CA ASN A 512 -34.71 -8.20 -9.82
C ASN A 512 -33.43 -7.71 -9.08
N VAL A 513 -33.54 -7.52 -7.79
CA VAL A 513 -32.35 -7.23 -6.95
C VAL A 513 -31.46 -8.47 -6.92
N ALA A 514 -30.26 -8.36 -7.42
CA ALA A 514 -29.26 -9.43 -7.40
C ALA A 514 -27.85 -8.86 -7.61
N MET A 515 -26.86 -9.42 -6.91
CA MET A 515 -25.44 -9.11 -7.08
C MET A 515 -24.87 -9.93 -8.26
N GLU A 516 -25.39 -9.71 -9.46
CA GLU A 516 -25.04 -10.46 -10.67
C GLU A 516 -25.19 -9.55 -11.90
N VAL A 517 -24.17 -9.52 -12.77
CA VAL A 517 -24.24 -8.83 -14.06
C VAL A 517 -24.97 -9.72 -15.06
N LYS A 518 -26.28 -9.53 -15.13
CA LYS A 518 -27.20 -10.27 -15.96
C LYS A 518 -28.37 -9.39 -16.39
N ASP A 519 -28.98 -9.71 -17.55
CA ASP A 519 -30.14 -8.96 -18.04
C ASP A 519 -31.27 -8.88 -17.01
N ARG A 520 -31.83 -7.68 -16.85
CA ARG A 520 -32.92 -7.40 -15.91
C ARG A 520 -32.56 -7.64 -14.44
N THR A 521 -31.34 -7.34 -14.06
CA THR A 521 -30.95 -7.23 -12.65
C THR A 521 -30.73 -5.78 -12.25
N MET A 522 -30.80 -5.51 -10.96
CA MET A 522 -30.35 -4.30 -10.31
C MET A 522 -29.56 -4.66 -9.05
N PHE A 523 -28.49 -3.94 -8.78
CA PHE A 523 -27.63 -4.30 -7.65
C PHE A 523 -28.28 -3.95 -6.32
N PRO A 524 -28.13 -4.79 -5.27
CA PRO A 524 -28.59 -4.44 -3.93
C PRO A 524 -27.84 -3.21 -3.39
N GLY A 525 -28.50 -2.42 -2.58
CA GLY A 525 -27.87 -1.31 -1.86
C GLY A 525 -26.81 -1.81 -0.89
N ILE A 526 -25.62 -1.23 -0.92
CA ILE A 526 -24.53 -1.52 0.00
C ILE A 526 -24.01 -0.24 0.65
N VAL A 527 -23.38 -0.41 1.79
CA VAL A 527 -22.59 0.62 2.48
C VAL A 527 -21.16 0.12 2.56
N ASP A 528 -20.19 0.92 2.16
CA ASP A 528 -18.79 0.60 2.36
C ASP A 528 -18.33 0.93 3.80
N TYR A 529 -17.09 0.61 4.11
CA TYR A 529 -16.48 0.88 5.41
C TYR A 529 -16.40 2.38 5.76
N ALA A 530 -16.36 3.26 4.77
CA ALA A 530 -16.36 4.72 4.97
C ALA A 530 -17.78 5.28 5.16
N GLY A 531 -18.81 4.42 5.12
CA GLY A 531 -20.21 4.81 5.20
C GLY A 531 -20.76 5.36 3.88
N SER A 532 -20.08 5.17 2.75
CA SER A 532 -20.55 5.56 1.43
C SER A 532 -21.63 4.59 0.94
N ILE A 533 -22.63 5.16 0.29
CA ILE A 533 -23.82 4.45 -0.17
C ILE A 533 -23.69 4.16 -1.66
N PHE A 534 -23.89 2.91 -2.07
CA PHE A 534 -23.80 2.47 -3.46
C PHE A 534 -25.06 1.70 -3.89
N PHE A 535 -25.34 1.73 -5.20
CA PHE A 535 -26.33 0.95 -5.93
C PHE A 535 -27.79 1.32 -5.61
N THR A 536 -28.61 0.40 -5.10
CA THR A 536 -30.07 0.63 -5.00
C THR A 536 -30.51 1.07 -3.63
N TRP A 537 -31.11 2.26 -3.55
CA TRP A 537 -31.52 2.90 -2.31
C TRP A 537 -32.86 3.58 -2.38
N TYR A 538 -33.56 3.55 -1.25
CA TYR A 538 -34.62 4.50 -0.90
C TYR A 538 -34.02 5.65 -0.09
N GLY A 539 -34.51 6.87 -0.29
CA GLY A 539 -34.24 8.01 0.57
C GLY A 539 -35.45 8.94 0.67
N ASP A 540 -35.60 9.59 1.81
CA ASP A 540 -36.48 10.76 1.95
C ASP A 540 -35.59 12.00 2.07
N LEU A 541 -35.57 12.78 1.01
CA LEU A 541 -34.75 14.01 0.88
C LEU A 541 -35.41 15.23 1.55
N THR A 542 -36.56 15.07 2.23
CA THR A 542 -37.20 16.16 2.92
C THR A 542 -36.26 16.66 4.03
N PRO A 543 -35.79 17.94 3.96
CA PRO A 543 -34.90 18.46 4.99
C PRO A 543 -35.60 18.49 6.35
N ASP A 544 -34.95 17.99 7.37
CA ASP A 544 -35.34 18.17 8.76
C ASP A 544 -34.95 19.56 9.28
N ALA A 545 -35.11 19.79 10.59
CA ALA A 545 -34.75 21.06 11.22
C ALA A 545 -33.23 21.39 11.15
N GLU A 546 -32.39 20.41 10.87
CA GLU A 546 -30.95 20.51 10.76
C GLU A 546 -30.49 20.57 9.30
N GLY A 547 -31.39 20.35 8.32
CA GLY A 547 -31.13 20.42 6.89
C GLY A 547 -30.69 19.11 6.23
N TYR A 548 -30.84 17.99 6.93
CA TYR A 548 -30.43 16.67 6.45
C TYR A 548 -31.63 15.79 6.05
N SER A 549 -31.38 14.79 5.21
CA SER A 549 -32.36 13.74 4.89
C SER A 549 -32.69 12.92 6.14
N SER A 550 -33.95 12.74 6.41
CA SER A 550 -34.42 12.08 7.63
C SER A 550 -34.45 10.55 7.54
N GLN A 551 -34.53 9.98 6.35
CA GLN A 551 -34.65 8.52 6.15
C GLN A 551 -33.85 8.01 4.95
N ILE A 552 -33.18 6.89 5.14
CA ILE A 552 -32.46 6.14 4.10
C ILE A 552 -32.66 4.64 4.33
N ALA A 553 -32.68 3.88 3.24
CA ALA A 553 -32.71 2.43 3.32
C ALA A 553 -32.04 1.77 2.11
N PRO A 554 -31.04 0.89 2.32
CA PRO A 554 -30.50 0.06 1.27
C PRO A 554 -31.50 -1.02 0.87
N ILE A 555 -31.70 -1.21 -0.42
CA ILE A 555 -32.60 -2.22 -0.94
C ILE A 555 -31.84 -3.52 -1.16
N VAL A 556 -32.21 -4.58 -0.45
CA VAL A 556 -31.46 -5.86 -0.50
C VAL A 556 -32.21 -6.97 -1.24
N SER A 557 -33.50 -6.79 -1.50
CA SER A 557 -34.27 -7.76 -2.30
C SER A 557 -35.54 -7.15 -2.89
N GLY A 558 -36.16 -7.85 -3.84
CA GLY A 558 -37.39 -7.42 -4.46
C GLY A 558 -37.28 -7.12 -5.95
N THR A 559 -38.25 -6.38 -6.46
CA THR A 559 -38.34 -6.07 -7.91
C THR A 559 -38.80 -4.64 -8.16
N VAL A 560 -38.35 -4.10 -9.30
CA VAL A 560 -38.91 -2.89 -9.92
C VAL A 560 -39.41 -3.28 -11.31
N THR A 561 -40.68 -3.05 -11.63
CA THR A 561 -41.20 -3.22 -12.97
C THR A 561 -41.34 -1.84 -13.63
N VAL A 562 -40.74 -1.71 -14.82
CA VAL A 562 -40.75 -0.47 -15.63
C VAL A 562 -41.51 -0.74 -16.91
N GLU A 563 -42.56 0.03 -17.19
CA GLU A 563 -43.39 -0.05 -18.40
C GLU A 563 -43.49 1.33 -19.06
N GLU A 564 -43.41 1.38 -20.38
CA GLU A 564 -43.69 2.62 -21.11
C GLU A 564 -45.22 2.90 -21.04
N ALA A 565 -45.59 4.04 -20.47
CA ALA A 565 -46.97 4.45 -20.30
C ALA A 565 -47.47 5.29 -21.48
N GLU A 566 -46.73 6.33 -21.83
CA GLU A 566 -46.92 7.20 -23.01
C GLU A 566 -45.51 7.57 -23.49
N GLU A 567 -45.38 8.10 -24.69
CA GLU A 567 -44.09 8.48 -25.25
C GLU A 567 -43.32 9.42 -24.29
N GLY A 568 -42.15 8.96 -23.80
CA GLY A 568 -41.30 9.67 -22.83
C GLY A 568 -41.77 9.58 -21.37
N ASN A 569 -42.92 8.95 -21.09
CA ASN A 569 -43.37 8.67 -19.72
C ASN A 569 -43.29 7.17 -19.44
N TYR A 570 -42.86 6.87 -18.22
CA TYR A 570 -42.73 5.47 -17.76
C TYR A 570 -43.45 5.27 -16.43
N SER A 571 -43.99 4.06 -16.24
CA SER A 571 -44.60 3.62 -15.01
C SER A 571 -43.66 2.68 -14.29
N PHE A 572 -43.40 2.96 -13.02
CA PHE A 572 -42.57 2.15 -12.11
C PHE A 572 -43.48 1.54 -11.07
N THR A 573 -43.38 0.22 -10.88
CA THR A 573 -44.00 -0.50 -9.77
C THR A 573 -42.94 -1.10 -8.89
N PHE A 574 -42.96 -0.75 -7.61
CA PHE A 574 -41.97 -1.14 -6.61
C PHE A 574 -42.52 -2.21 -5.68
N ASP A 575 -41.80 -3.32 -5.52
CA ASP A 575 -42.00 -4.36 -4.48
C ASP A 575 -40.63 -4.73 -3.93
N LEU A 576 -40.16 -3.95 -2.98
CA LEU A 576 -38.79 -3.94 -2.48
C LEU A 576 -38.75 -4.26 -0.99
N VAL A 577 -37.58 -4.73 -0.53
CA VAL A 577 -37.31 -4.98 0.89
C VAL A 577 -35.95 -4.39 1.24
N ASP A 578 -35.86 -3.63 2.32
CA ASP A 578 -34.64 -3.09 2.87
C ASP A 578 -33.86 -4.11 3.73
N ASP A 579 -32.69 -3.74 4.22
CA ASP A 579 -31.84 -4.59 5.07
C ASP A 579 -32.39 -4.77 6.52
N GLY A 580 -33.37 -3.97 6.94
CA GLY A 580 -34.14 -4.15 8.18
C GLY A 580 -35.35 -5.07 8.02
N GLY A 581 -35.67 -5.50 6.79
CA GLY A 581 -36.83 -6.34 6.48
C GLY A 581 -38.12 -5.57 6.26
N ASN A 582 -38.07 -4.23 6.20
CA ASN A 582 -39.24 -3.42 5.89
C ASN A 582 -39.55 -3.51 4.38
N LYS A 583 -40.85 -3.58 4.06
CA LYS A 583 -41.31 -3.52 2.66
C LYS A 583 -41.39 -2.06 2.22
N ILE A 584 -40.88 -1.80 1.02
CA ILE A 584 -40.97 -0.52 0.34
C ILE A 584 -41.71 -0.75 -0.98
N THR A 585 -42.95 -0.25 -1.05
CA THR A 585 -43.85 -0.54 -2.18
C THR A 585 -44.41 0.75 -2.75
N GLY A 586 -45.01 0.68 -3.93
CA GLY A 586 -45.67 1.82 -4.55
C GLY A 586 -45.68 1.77 -6.07
N GLN A 587 -46.27 2.78 -6.64
CA GLN A 587 -46.27 3.03 -8.08
C GLN A 587 -46.02 4.53 -8.34
N TRP A 588 -45.29 4.79 -9.40
CA TRP A 588 -45.10 6.15 -9.88
C TRP A 588 -45.14 6.14 -11.41
N THR A 589 -45.76 7.15 -12.00
CA THR A 589 -45.78 7.33 -13.45
C THR A 589 -45.42 8.76 -13.76
N GLY A 590 -44.40 8.99 -14.59
CA GLY A 590 -43.94 10.31 -14.96
C GLY A 590 -42.92 10.33 -16.08
N GLY A 591 -42.54 11.52 -16.47
CA GLY A 591 -41.52 11.79 -17.49
C GLY A 591 -40.16 12.07 -16.89
N GLY A 592 -39.15 12.06 -17.75
CA GLY A 592 -37.77 12.38 -17.40
C GLY A 592 -36.85 12.31 -18.61
N GLU A 593 -35.59 12.08 -18.36
CA GLU A 593 -34.55 12.03 -19.39
C GLU A 593 -33.75 10.75 -19.30
N ALA A 594 -33.48 10.13 -20.47
CA ALA A 594 -32.54 9.04 -20.62
C ALA A 594 -31.38 9.53 -21.50
N ILE A 595 -30.16 9.44 -21.01
CA ILE A 595 -28.96 10.03 -21.60
C ILE A 595 -27.93 8.92 -21.84
N ASP A 596 -27.43 8.83 -23.08
CA ASP A 596 -26.32 7.91 -23.42
C ASP A 596 -24.98 8.59 -23.14
N LEU A 597 -24.27 8.11 -22.11
CA LEU A 597 -22.92 8.51 -21.75
C LEU A 597 -21.86 7.47 -22.16
N SER A 598 -22.25 6.41 -22.87
CA SER A 598 -21.35 5.29 -23.19
C SER A 598 -20.12 5.69 -24.04
N ALA A 599 -20.22 6.81 -24.79
CA ALA A 599 -19.09 7.34 -25.55
C ALA A 599 -18.10 8.12 -24.67
N GLU A 600 -18.54 8.66 -23.54
CA GLU A 600 -17.73 9.42 -22.59
C GLU A 600 -17.01 8.50 -21.60
N THR A 601 -17.63 7.39 -21.25
CA THR A 601 -17.06 6.39 -20.33
C THR A 601 -16.06 5.44 -20.99
N ALA A 602 -16.02 5.39 -22.31
CA ALA A 602 -15.01 4.65 -23.07
C ALA A 602 -13.61 5.31 -23.02
N ALA A 603 -13.46 6.49 -22.39
CA ALA A 603 -12.18 7.18 -22.19
C ALA A 603 -11.72 7.04 -20.73
N PRO A 604 -10.40 6.88 -20.45
CA PRO A 604 -9.88 6.53 -19.12
C PRO A 604 -9.91 7.67 -18.08
N SER A 605 -10.86 8.60 -18.13
CA SER A 605 -10.88 9.77 -17.24
C SER A 605 -12.25 10.25 -16.75
N ALA A 606 -13.33 9.49 -16.90
CA ALA A 606 -14.61 9.91 -16.34
C ALA A 606 -14.75 9.44 -14.89
N GLN A 607 -14.60 10.35 -13.93
CA GLN A 607 -15.03 10.07 -12.56
C GLN A 607 -16.56 9.99 -12.53
N PRO A 608 -17.15 8.95 -11.93
CA PRO A 608 -18.58 8.93 -11.68
C PRO A 608 -18.98 10.10 -10.79
N LEU A 609 -20.18 10.61 -11.01
CA LEU A 609 -20.81 11.60 -10.14
C LEU A 609 -21.03 10.97 -8.74
N SER A 610 -19.99 10.94 -7.91
CA SER A 610 -20.19 10.70 -6.49
C SER A 610 -20.95 11.90 -5.94
N MET A 611 -22.13 11.68 -5.38
CA MET A 611 -22.74 12.68 -4.52
C MET A 611 -21.80 12.87 -3.32
N ARG A 612 -20.94 13.89 -3.40
CA ARG A 612 -20.19 14.35 -2.22
C ARG A 612 -21.21 14.93 -1.23
N ARG A 613 -21.22 14.38 -0.03
CA ARG A 613 -21.76 15.08 1.15
C ARG A 613 -20.92 16.29 1.49
#